data_b910ad403f339c53f994dd05cf47b016
#
_entry.id   b910ad403f339c53f994dd05cf47b016
#
_cell.length_a   1.000
_cell.length_b   1.000
_cell.length_c   1.000
_cell.angle_alpha   90.00
_cell.angle_beta   90.00
_cell.angle_gamma   90.00
#
_symmetry.space_group_name_H-M   'P 1'
#
loop_
_entity.id
_entity.type
_entity.pdbx_description
1 polymer ?
#
loop_
_entity_poly.entity_id
_entity_poly.type
_entity_poly.pdbx_seq_one_letter_code
_entity_poly.pdbx_strand_id
1 'polypeptide(L)'
;TYVDGRIHTLDMAASQLRNLPRNTAMLLGIWRIDSRGITYMNNSVYAFSKANPLLPVFSMTSTAIGYWAIGGYVPQYEGVGKNMGEYAYRFLDQKETDISSINILPNRYKFDAKKLKEWGFENKKLPVNSMVINQPIPFFVAYKTEVQFILIIFLVLVGSLMISLYYYYRTKILKNHLERTTQQLREDKKKLEESEIEL
;
A
#
# COMPACT_ATOMS: atom_id res chain seq x y z
N THR A 1 30.26 -15.05 14.08
CA THR A 1 31.04 -15.42 12.87
C THR A 1 31.08 -14.23 11.94
N TYR A 2 32.25 -13.94 11.41
CA TYR A 2 32.47 -12.88 10.43
C TYR A 2 32.84 -13.52 9.10
N VAL A 3 32.15 -13.13 8.01
CA VAL A 3 32.37 -13.65 6.66
C VAL A 3 32.79 -12.47 5.79
N ASP A 4 33.99 -12.52 5.22
CA ASP A 4 34.61 -11.43 4.48
C ASP A 4 34.98 -11.88 3.06
N GLY A 5 34.62 -11.09 2.04
CA GLY A 5 34.96 -11.34 0.65
C GLY A 5 36.47 -11.35 0.35
N ARG A 6 37.29 -10.73 1.20
CA ARG A 6 38.75 -10.77 1.05
C ARG A 6 39.36 -12.17 1.25
N ILE A 7 38.66 -13.03 2.02
CA ILE A 7 39.15 -14.37 2.37
C ILE A 7 38.20 -15.50 1.97
N HIS A 8 36.96 -15.16 1.59
CA HIS A 8 35.98 -16.15 1.17
C HIS A 8 35.53 -15.89 -0.28
N THR A 9 35.26 -16.98 -1.00
CA THR A 9 34.50 -16.90 -2.25
C THR A 9 33.01 -16.76 -1.97
N LEU A 10 32.24 -16.34 -2.96
CA LEU A 10 30.78 -16.28 -2.83
C LEU A 10 30.16 -17.64 -2.44
N ASP A 11 30.66 -18.72 -3.02
CA ASP A 11 30.19 -20.08 -2.77
C ASP A 11 30.49 -20.54 -1.35
N MET A 12 31.70 -20.23 -0.82
CA MET A 12 32.06 -20.50 0.57
C MET A 12 31.17 -19.73 1.52
N ALA A 13 30.92 -18.44 1.29
CA ALA A 13 30.05 -17.60 2.07
C ALA A 13 28.59 -18.12 2.07
N ALA A 14 28.08 -18.46 0.88
CA ALA A 14 26.75 -19.05 0.75
C ALA A 14 26.61 -20.41 1.47
N SER A 15 27.68 -21.24 1.42
CA SER A 15 27.72 -22.51 2.15
C SER A 15 27.67 -22.31 3.67
N GLN A 16 28.44 -21.34 4.17
CA GLN A 16 28.38 -20.98 5.60
C GLN A 16 26.97 -20.50 6.01
N LEU A 17 26.32 -19.69 5.19
CA LEU A 17 24.96 -19.21 5.46
C LEU A 17 23.94 -20.35 5.54
N ARG A 18 24.04 -21.35 4.65
CA ARG A 18 23.15 -22.54 4.69
C ARG A 18 23.21 -23.29 6.02
N ASN A 19 24.37 -23.32 6.61
CA ASN A 19 24.65 -24.10 7.83
C ASN A 19 24.46 -23.31 9.14
N LEU A 20 23.98 -22.07 9.06
CA LEU A 20 23.73 -21.26 10.25
C LEU A 20 22.55 -21.81 11.08
N PRO A 21 22.67 -21.85 12.41
CA PRO A 21 21.59 -22.26 13.28
C PRO A 21 20.40 -21.27 13.24
N ARG A 22 19.19 -21.75 13.51
CA ARG A 22 17.95 -20.96 13.41
C ARG A 22 17.87 -19.74 14.35
N ASN A 23 18.64 -19.74 15.43
CA ASN A 23 18.72 -18.63 16.39
C ASN A 23 19.77 -17.57 16.01
N THR A 24 20.18 -17.53 14.76
CA THR A 24 21.16 -16.58 14.24
C THR A 24 20.45 -15.44 13.51
N ALA A 25 20.97 -14.23 13.64
CA ALA A 25 20.64 -13.08 12.79
C ALA A 25 21.87 -12.65 12.00
N MET A 26 21.66 -12.13 10.80
CA MET A 26 22.72 -11.65 9.93
C MET A 26 22.72 -10.13 9.85
N LEU A 27 23.90 -9.53 9.98
CA LEU A 27 24.12 -8.14 9.64
C LEU A 27 24.85 -8.09 8.27
N LEU A 28 24.13 -7.64 7.24
CA LEU A 28 24.62 -7.59 5.86
C LEU A 28 25.33 -6.28 5.59
N GLY A 29 26.61 -6.37 5.29
CA GLY A 29 27.42 -5.29 4.73
C GLY A 29 27.37 -5.26 3.20
N ILE A 30 28.44 -4.74 2.61
CA ILE A 30 28.64 -4.73 1.16
C ILE A 30 29.49 -5.93 0.76
N TRP A 31 29.00 -6.72 -0.20
CA TRP A 31 29.77 -7.79 -0.83
C TRP A 31 29.97 -7.45 -2.32
N ARG A 32 31.13 -6.92 -2.65
CA ARG A 32 31.43 -6.46 -4.00
C ARG A 32 32.45 -7.32 -4.74
N ILE A 33 33.42 -7.83 -4.01
CA ILE A 33 34.54 -8.62 -4.56
C ILE A 33 34.75 -9.84 -3.66
N ASP A 34 35.03 -10.98 -4.22
CA ASP A 34 35.41 -12.20 -3.49
C ASP A 34 36.93 -12.42 -3.49
N SER A 35 37.36 -13.45 -2.76
CA SER A 35 38.81 -13.79 -2.63
C SER A 35 39.48 -14.20 -3.93
N ARG A 36 38.75 -14.46 -5.00
CA ARG A 36 39.26 -14.73 -6.36
C ARG A 36 39.31 -13.45 -7.21
N GLY A 37 38.94 -12.30 -6.68
CA GLY A 37 38.84 -11.05 -7.41
C GLY A 37 37.60 -10.92 -8.29
N ILE A 38 36.61 -11.82 -8.14
CA ILE A 38 35.38 -11.75 -8.91
C ILE A 38 34.50 -10.65 -8.34
N THR A 39 34.07 -9.75 -9.22
CA THR A 39 33.20 -8.61 -8.86
C THR A 39 31.74 -8.99 -8.94
N TYR A 40 31.00 -8.63 -7.90
CA TYR A 40 29.53 -8.82 -7.79
C TYR A 40 28.85 -7.48 -7.68
N MET A 41 27.78 -7.28 -8.43
CA MET A 41 26.87 -6.15 -8.26
C MET A 41 25.86 -6.49 -7.14
N ASN A 42 24.57 -6.58 -7.46
CA ASN A 42 23.54 -6.97 -6.47
C ASN A 42 23.26 -8.49 -6.45
N ASN A 43 23.86 -9.25 -7.35
CA ASN A 43 23.67 -10.69 -7.46
C ASN A 43 24.23 -11.48 -6.27
N SER A 44 25.20 -10.95 -5.55
CA SER A 44 25.67 -11.57 -4.28
C SER A 44 24.54 -11.66 -3.24
N VAL A 45 23.75 -10.59 -3.10
CA VAL A 45 22.59 -10.57 -2.18
C VAL A 45 21.56 -11.63 -2.57
N TYR A 46 21.31 -11.80 -3.86
CA TYR A 46 20.42 -12.84 -4.36
C TYR A 46 20.95 -14.24 -4.03
N ALA A 47 22.24 -14.49 -4.25
CA ALA A 47 22.86 -15.77 -3.92
C ALA A 47 22.77 -16.09 -2.41
N PHE A 48 23.02 -15.11 -1.56
CA PHE A 48 22.90 -15.24 -0.10
C PHE A 48 21.46 -15.50 0.35
N SER A 49 20.49 -14.78 -0.20
CA SER A 49 19.07 -14.98 0.13
C SER A 49 18.58 -16.37 -0.30
N LYS A 50 19.07 -16.90 -1.40
CA LYS A 50 18.79 -18.28 -1.85
C LYS A 50 19.47 -19.33 -0.98
N ALA A 51 20.65 -19.02 -0.46
CA ALA A 51 21.36 -19.93 0.43
C ALA A 51 20.61 -20.16 1.76
N ASN A 52 20.04 -19.11 2.34
CA ASN A 52 19.23 -19.21 3.55
C ASN A 52 18.13 -18.13 3.58
N PRO A 53 16.95 -18.38 2.97
CA PRO A 53 15.86 -17.41 2.94
C PRO A 53 15.20 -17.16 4.29
N LEU A 54 15.36 -18.07 5.25
CA LEU A 54 14.77 -18.02 6.59
C LEU A 54 15.70 -17.39 7.63
N LEU A 55 16.71 -16.65 7.21
CA LEU A 55 17.61 -15.94 8.11
C LEU A 55 17.12 -14.51 8.32
N PRO A 56 16.92 -14.04 9.57
CA PRO A 56 16.62 -12.63 9.82
C PRO A 56 17.84 -11.78 9.49
N VAL A 57 17.66 -10.88 8.50
CA VAL A 57 18.74 -10.06 7.95
C VAL A 57 18.49 -8.59 8.25
N PHE A 58 19.53 -7.93 8.78
CA PHE A 58 19.60 -6.48 8.92
C PHE A 58 20.69 -5.95 7.98
N SER A 59 20.47 -4.79 7.39
CA SER A 59 21.41 -4.19 6.44
C SER A 59 22.12 -2.97 7.01
N MET A 60 23.40 -2.83 6.71
CA MET A 60 24.19 -1.61 6.99
C MET A 60 24.11 -0.57 5.88
N THR A 61 23.59 -0.91 4.70
CA THR A 61 23.75 -0.11 3.48
C THR A 61 22.49 -0.07 2.63
N SER A 62 21.33 -0.03 3.08
CA SER A 62 20.09 -0.10 2.27
C SER A 62 19.98 -1.33 1.34
N THR A 63 21.07 -2.05 1.07
CA THR A 63 21.09 -3.23 0.22
C THR A 63 20.19 -4.31 0.81
N ALA A 64 19.43 -4.97 -0.03
CA ALA A 64 18.45 -6.00 0.34
C ALA A 64 17.21 -5.53 1.14
N ILE A 65 17.13 -4.28 1.60
CA ILE A 65 15.88 -3.75 2.21
C ILE A 65 14.82 -3.63 1.11
N GLY A 66 13.62 -4.17 1.38
CA GLY A 66 12.55 -4.29 0.39
C GLY A 66 12.54 -5.64 -0.36
N TYR A 67 13.56 -6.45 -0.17
CA TYR A 67 13.67 -7.78 -0.79
C TYR A 67 13.89 -8.90 0.24
N TRP A 68 14.95 -8.82 1.01
CA TRP A 68 15.36 -9.85 1.98
C TRP A 68 15.57 -9.32 3.38
N ALA A 69 16.22 -8.16 3.53
CA ALA A 69 16.51 -7.57 4.82
C ALA A 69 15.27 -6.95 5.48
N ILE A 70 15.15 -7.14 6.78
CA ILE A 70 14.10 -6.57 7.63
C ILE A 70 14.22 -5.05 7.69
N GLY A 71 15.45 -4.56 7.81
CA GLY A 71 15.76 -3.14 7.91
C GLY A 71 17.19 -2.89 8.37
N GLY A 72 17.47 -1.65 8.78
CA GLY A 72 18.77 -1.25 9.29
C GLY A 72 18.89 0.24 9.54
N TYR A 73 20.03 0.65 10.08
CA TYR A 73 20.44 2.06 10.17
C TYR A 73 21.35 2.37 8.99
N VAL A 74 20.78 2.97 7.95
CA VAL A 74 21.38 3.00 6.61
C VAL A 74 21.48 4.42 6.06
N PRO A 75 22.46 4.70 5.17
CA PRO A 75 22.58 5.99 4.51
C PRO A 75 21.32 6.35 3.72
N GLN A 76 20.92 7.60 3.79
CA GLN A 76 19.76 8.12 3.08
C GLN A 76 20.18 8.60 1.69
N TYR A 77 19.99 7.75 0.68
CA TYR A 77 20.34 8.07 -0.71
C TYR A 77 19.25 8.87 -1.43
N GLU A 78 18.07 9.00 -0.84
CA GLU A 78 16.95 9.74 -1.43
C GLU A 78 17.29 11.23 -1.53
N GLY A 79 17.12 11.83 -2.70
CA GLY A 79 17.43 13.23 -2.94
C GLY A 79 18.90 13.55 -3.24
N VAL A 80 19.82 12.60 -3.12
CA VAL A 80 21.26 12.85 -3.38
C VAL A 80 21.50 13.36 -4.79
N GLY A 81 20.87 12.72 -5.80
CA GLY A 81 21.00 13.17 -7.19
C GLY A 81 20.51 14.59 -7.42
N LYS A 82 19.39 14.98 -6.78
CA LYS A 82 18.88 16.35 -6.82
C LYS A 82 19.88 17.33 -6.17
N ASN A 83 20.35 17.02 -4.97
CA ASN A 83 21.31 17.86 -4.26
C ASN A 83 22.62 18.01 -5.07
N MET A 84 23.13 16.92 -5.67
CA MET A 84 24.30 16.96 -6.53
C MET A 84 24.07 17.84 -7.77
N GLY A 85 22.89 17.75 -8.39
CA GLY A 85 22.51 18.64 -9.49
C GLY A 85 22.45 20.12 -9.09
N GLU A 86 21.88 20.42 -7.92
CA GLU A 86 21.84 21.77 -7.37
C GLU A 86 23.23 22.30 -7.04
N TYR A 87 24.14 21.47 -6.50
CA TYR A 87 25.55 21.84 -6.29
C TYR A 87 26.26 22.12 -7.61
N ALA A 88 26.11 21.24 -8.60
CA ALA A 88 26.71 21.42 -9.91
C ALA A 88 26.23 22.70 -10.58
N TYR A 89 24.94 23.01 -10.51
CA TYR A 89 24.36 24.24 -11.04
C TYR A 89 24.95 25.49 -10.36
N ARG A 90 25.02 25.53 -9.04
CA ARG A 90 25.61 26.67 -8.30
C ARG A 90 27.10 26.86 -8.65
N PHE A 91 27.83 25.76 -8.77
CA PHE A 91 29.25 25.82 -9.14
C PHE A 91 29.46 26.34 -10.55
N LEU A 92 28.70 25.86 -11.53
CA LEU A 92 28.90 26.19 -12.95
C LEU A 92 28.30 27.56 -13.32
N ASP A 93 27.11 27.86 -12.85
CA ASP A 93 26.35 29.05 -13.25
C ASP A 93 26.58 30.23 -12.32
N GLN A 94 26.57 30.03 -11.01
CA GLN A 94 26.72 31.09 -10.01
C GLN A 94 28.19 31.36 -9.60
N LYS A 95 29.12 30.55 -10.12
CA LYS A 95 30.55 30.64 -9.80
C LYS A 95 30.86 30.62 -8.29
N GLU A 96 30.03 29.91 -7.54
CA GLU A 96 30.23 29.71 -6.12
C GLU A 96 31.45 28.79 -5.91
N THR A 97 32.54 29.35 -5.42
CA THR A 97 33.82 28.63 -5.27
C THR A 97 33.98 27.93 -3.92
N ASP A 98 33.17 28.35 -2.94
CA ASP A 98 33.20 27.75 -1.61
C ASP A 98 32.25 26.54 -1.53
N ILE A 99 32.66 25.44 -2.11
CA ILE A 99 32.00 24.15 -1.92
C ILE A 99 32.61 23.55 -0.66
N SER A 100 31.87 23.58 0.43
CA SER A 100 32.24 22.87 1.65
C SER A 100 32.45 21.39 1.32
N SER A 101 33.63 20.93 1.50
CA SER A 101 34.26 19.82 0.81
C SER A 101 33.72 18.43 1.12
N ILE A 102 32.88 18.21 2.13
CA ILE A 102 32.37 16.88 2.48
C ILE A 102 30.94 16.96 2.96
N ASN A 103 30.03 16.43 2.15
CA ASN A 103 28.65 16.29 2.52
C ASN A 103 28.40 14.83 2.98
N ILE A 104 28.38 14.61 4.29
CA ILE A 104 28.11 13.29 4.85
C ILE A 104 26.61 13.03 4.77
N LEU A 105 26.22 11.95 4.08
CA LEU A 105 24.83 11.51 4.03
C LEU A 105 24.35 11.13 5.42
N PRO A 106 23.22 11.68 5.89
CA PRO A 106 22.65 11.27 7.14
C PRO A 106 22.18 9.81 7.07
N ASN A 107 22.40 9.08 8.15
CA ASN A 107 21.82 7.75 8.29
C ASN A 107 20.41 7.83 8.87
N ARG A 108 19.57 6.87 8.49
CA ARG A 108 18.21 6.72 8.96
C ARG A 108 17.86 5.27 9.21
N TYR A 109 17.01 5.03 10.20
CA TYR A 109 16.38 3.73 10.36
C TYR A 109 15.39 3.52 9.21
N LYS A 110 15.58 2.43 8.46
CA LYS A 110 14.71 2.02 7.36
C LYS A 110 14.31 0.57 7.53
N PHE A 111 13.00 0.28 7.47
CA PHE A 111 12.46 -1.07 7.66
C PHE A 111 11.48 -1.41 6.55
N ASP A 112 11.33 -2.70 6.27
CA ASP A 112 10.32 -3.24 5.36
C ASP A 112 9.13 -3.79 6.14
N ALA A 113 7.92 -3.23 5.91
CA ALA A 113 6.72 -3.63 6.63
C ALA A 113 6.36 -5.11 6.43
N LYS A 114 6.58 -5.65 5.22
CA LYS A 114 6.31 -7.06 4.93
C LYS A 114 7.26 -7.97 5.70
N LYS A 115 8.55 -7.62 5.74
CA LYS A 115 9.56 -8.36 6.48
C LYS A 115 9.37 -8.24 7.99
N LEU A 116 9.01 -7.08 8.50
CA LEU A 116 8.64 -6.92 9.91
C LEU A 116 7.49 -7.86 10.28
N LYS A 117 6.47 -7.98 9.42
CA LYS A 117 5.35 -8.89 9.63
C LYS A 117 5.77 -10.36 9.56
N GLU A 118 6.55 -10.75 8.54
CA GLU A 118 7.07 -12.12 8.39
C GLU A 118 7.85 -12.60 9.61
N TRP A 119 8.57 -11.68 10.27
CA TRP A 119 9.39 -11.97 11.46
C TRP A 119 8.69 -11.66 12.80
N GLY A 120 7.41 -11.29 12.80
CA GLY A 120 6.63 -11.00 14.00
C GLY A 120 7.07 -9.73 14.74
N PHE A 121 7.68 -8.77 14.03
CA PHE A 121 8.11 -7.47 14.58
C PHE A 121 7.13 -6.33 14.29
N GLU A 122 6.02 -6.59 13.64
CA GLU A 122 5.04 -5.56 13.22
C GLU A 122 4.47 -4.73 14.38
N ASN A 123 4.33 -5.35 15.56
CA ASN A 123 3.83 -4.70 16.77
C ASN A 123 4.94 -4.18 17.71
N LYS A 124 6.19 -4.27 17.31
CA LYS A 124 7.32 -3.78 18.10
C LYS A 124 7.53 -2.30 17.87
N LYS A 125 7.91 -1.57 18.93
CA LYS A 125 8.30 -0.17 18.80
C LYS A 125 9.59 -0.07 17.97
N LEU A 126 9.48 0.56 16.82
CA LEU A 126 10.63 0.91 16.01
C LEU A 126 11.32 2.16 16.59
N PRO A 127 12.61 2.38 16.30
CA PRO A 127 13.30 3.60 16.68
C PRO A 127 12.57 4.85 16.16
N VAL A 128 12.69 5.95 16.90
CA VAL A 128 12.08 7.23 16.50
C VAL A 128 12.59 7.65 15.13
N ASN A 129 11.73 8.25 14.31
CA ASN A 129 12.02 8.66 12.93
C ASN A 129 12.39 7.52 11.98
N SER A 130 11.96 6.29 12.26
CA SER A 130 12.10 5.19 11.33
C SER A 130 11.25 5.39 10.08
N MET A 131 11.85 5.14 8.91
CA MET A 131 11.16 5.04 7.64
C MET A 131 10.70 3.60 7.41
N VAL A 132 9.41 3.39 7.19
CA VAL A 132 8.88 2.05 6.89
C VAL A 132 8.39 2.01 5.45
N ILE A 133 9.02 1.16 4.62
CA ILE A 133 8.65 0.94 3.22
C ILE A 133 7.72 -0.26 3.07
N ASN A 134 7.12 -0.43 1.90
CA ASN A 134 6.22 -1.55 1.56
C ASN A 134 5.06 -1.72 2.54
N GLN A 135 4.59 -0.60 3.14
CA GLN A 135 3.39 -0.61 3.95
C GLN A 135 2.18 -0.98 3.09
N PRO A 136 1.28 -1.83 3.59
CA PRO A 136 0.04 -2.11 2.87
C PRO A 136 -0.77 -0.82 2.74
N ILE A 137 -1.13 -0.48 1.51
CA ILE A 137 -2.00 0.68 1.26
C ILE A 137 -3.40 0.33 1.77
N PRO A 138 -4.02 1.16 2.63
CA PRO A 138 -5.39 0.93 3.08
C PRO A 138 -6.34 0.78 1.88
N PHE A 139 -7.27 -0.16 1.96
CA PHE A 139 -8.21 -0.49 0.87
C PHE A 139 -8.91 0.76 0.29
N PHE A 140 -9.41 1.64 1.14
CA PHE A 140 -10.09 2.87 0.72
C PHE A 140 -9.19 3.89 0.00
N VAL A 141 -7.87 3.83 0.22
CA VAL A 141 -6.90 4.67 -0.48
C VAL A 141 -6.52 4.03 -1.81
N ALA A 142 -6.31 2.71 -1.82
CA ALA A 142 -5.95 1.95 -3.02
C ALA A 142 -7.06 1.97 -4.08
N TYR A 143 -8.33 1.88 -3.64
CA TYR A 143 -9.51 1.76 -4.51
C TYR A 143 -10.45 2.97 -4.37
N LYS A 144 -9.88 4.17 -4.16
CA LYS A 144 -10.67 5.39 -3.93
C LYS A 144 -11.67 5.67 -5.05
N THR A 145 -11.23 5.53 -6.29
CA THR A 145 -12.05 5.81 -7.48
C THR A 145 -13.16 4.79 -7.63
N GLU A 146 -12.85 3.51 -7.47
CA GLU A 146 -13.80 2.40 -7.56
C GLU A 146 -14.87 2.49 -6.47
N VAL A 147 -14.46 2.80 -5.25
CA VAL A 147 -15.39 3.02 -4.11
C VAL A 147 -16.32 4.19 -4.38
N GLN A 148 -15.82 5.29 -4.96
CA GLN A 148 -16.65 6.43 -5.33
C GLN A 148 -17.68 6.07 -6.40
N PHE A 149 -17.29 5.32 -7.44
CA PHE A 149 -18.22 4.85 -8.48
C PHE A 149 -19.31 3.95 -7.90
N ILE A 150 -18.94 2.99 -7.05
CA ILE A 150 -19.91 2.10 -6.39
C ILE A 150 -20.89 2.90 -5.54
N LEU A 151 -20.41 3.91 -4.81
CA LEU A 151 -21.27 4.78 -3.99
C LEU A 151 -22.27 5.56 -4.84
N ILE A 152 -21.84 6.11 -5.98
CA ILE A 152 -22.73 6.83 -6.89
C ILE A 152 -23.82 5.90 -7.44
N ILE A 153 -23.44 4.71 -7.91
CA ILE A 153 -24.40 3.70 -8.42
C ILE A 153 -25.40 3.33 -7.33
N PHE A 154 -24.94 3.11 -6.11
CA PHE A 154 -25.80 2.80 -4.98
C PHE A 154 -26.81 3.92 -4.69
N LEU A 155 -26.38 5.18 -4.69
CA LEU A 155 -27.27 6.33 -4.49
C LEU A 155 -28.33 6.45 -5.60
N VAL A 156 -27.97 6.19 -6.86
CA VAL A 156 -28.90 6.17 -7.98
C VAL A 156 -29.96 5.08 -7.83
N LEU A 157 -29.53 3.88 -7.42
CA LEU A 157 -30.45 2.75 -7.18
C LEU A 157 -31.42 3.04 -6.03
N VAL A 158 -30.92 3.58 -4.93
CA VAL A 158 -31.77 3.98 -3.78
C VAL A 158 -32.75 5.08 -4.19
N GLY A 159 -32.31 6.09 -4.92
CA GLY A 159 -33.16 7.16 -5.46
C GLY A 159 -34.25 6.59 -6.39
N SER A 160 -33.89 5.71 -7.30
CA SER A 160 -34.84 5.03 -8.20
C SER A 160 -35.87 4.20 -7.42
N LEU A 161 -35.45 3.47 -6.40
CA LEU A 161 -36.35 2.71 -5.53
C LEU A 161 -37.33 3.62 -4.78
N MET A 162 -36.87 4.73 -4.22
CA MET A 162 -37.72 5.69 -3.54
C MET A 162 -38.76 6.31 -4.46
N ILE A 163 -38.38 6.70 -5.70
CA ILE A 163 -39.30 7.20 -6.72
C ILE A 163 -40.34 6.13 -7.09
N SER A 164 -39.91 4.90 -7.29
CA SER A 164 -40.81 3.77 -7.61
C SER A 164 -41.84 3.54 -6.50
N LEU A 165 -41.41 3.52 -5.23
CA LEU A 165 -42.28 3.38 -4.08
C LEU A 165 -43.26 4.56 -3.98
N TYR A 166 -42.81 5.80 -4.20
CA TYR A 166 -43.67 6.96 -4.22
C TYR A 166 -44.78 6.84 -5.26
N TYR A 167 -44.47 6.47 -6.50
CA TYR A 167 -45.48 6.27 -7.55
C TYR A 167 -46.41 5.10 -7.25
N TYR A 168 -45.89 4.02 -6.68
CA TYR A 168 -46.71 2.87 -6.27
C TYR A 168 -47.78 3.30 -5.24
N TYR A 169 -47.37 4.01 -4.17
CA TYR A 169 -48.31 4.48 -3.14
C TYR A 169 -49.30 5.48 -3.69
N ARG A 170 -48.84 6.42 -4.52
CA ARG A 170 -49.71 7.41 -5.16
C ARG A 170 -50.78 6.77 -6.03
N THR A 171 -50.39 5.80 -6.85
CA THR A 171 -51.28 5.04 -7.74
C THR A 171 -52.31 4.23 -6.92
N LYS A 172 -51.88 3.60 -5.83
CA LYS A 172 -52.76 2.86 -4.93
C LYS A 172 -53.81 3.74 -4.28
N ILE A 173 -53.42 4.91 -3.79
CA ILE A 173 -54.33 5.87 -3.19
C ILE A 173 -55.36 6.38 -4.24
N LEU A 174 -54.90 6.71 -5.44
CA LEU A 174 -55.75 7.18 -6.54
C LEU A 174 -56.76 6.12 -6.97
N LYS A 175 -56.31 4.85 -7.10
CA LYS A 175 -57.16 3.73 -7.42
C LYS A 175 -58.27 3.53 -6.37
N ASN A 176 -57.90 3.54 -5.09
CA ASN A 176 -58.88 3.41 -3.99
C ASN A 176 -59.91 4.57 -3.99
N HIS A 177 -59.47 5.79 -4.30
CA HIS A 177 -60.37 6.95 -4.40
C HIS A 177 -61.30 6.81 -5.59
N LEU A 178 -60.82 6.37 -6.75
CA LEU A 178 -61.62 6.13 -7.95
C LEU A 178 -62.68 5.06 -7.72
N GLU A 179 -62.31 3.96 -7.08
CA GLU A 179 -63.27 2.88 -6.73
C GLU A 179 -64.38 3.37 -5.82
N ARG A 180 -64.07 4.15 -4.78
CA ARG A 180 -65.07 4.74 -3.90
C ARG A 180 -66.02 5.69 -4.64
N THR A 181 -65.47 6.57 -5.47
CA THR A 181 -66.28 7.52 -6.25
C THR A 181 -67.19 6.79 -7.25
N THR A 182 -66.69 5.74 -7.90
CA THR A 182 -67.45 4.92 -8.83
C THR A 182 -68.58 4.19 -8.11
N GLN A 183 -68.35 3.71 -6.89
CA GLN A 183 -69.34 3.03 -6.09
C GLN A 183 -70.44 4.01 -5.65
N GLN A 184 -70.10 5.21 -5.20
CA GLN A 184 -71.06 6.26 -4.88
C GLN A 184 -71.95 6.64 -6.06
N LEU A 185 -71.34 6.85 -7.24
CA LEU A 185 -72.10 7.14 -8.47
C LEU A 185 -73.10 6.02 -8.83
N ARG A 186 -72.72 4.76 -8.65
CA ARG A 186 -73.65 3.62 -8.87
C ARG A 186 -74.80 3.61 -7.89
N GLU A 187 -74.59 3.91 -6.63
CA GLU A 187 -75.60 3.99 -5.60
C GLU A 187 -76.57 5.15 -5.86
N ASP A 188 -76.04 6.33 -6.21
CA ASP A 188 -76.86 7.52 -6.54
C ASP A 188 -77.69 7.30 -7.80
N LYS A 189 -77.10 6.65 -8.82
CA LYS A 189 -77.88 6.28 -10.04
C LYS A 189 -79.02 5.33 -9.71
N LYS A 190 -78.78 4.32 -8.88
CA LYS A 190 -79.83 3.36 -8.45
C LYS A 190 -80.95 4.03 -7.69
N LYS A 191 -80.65 5.00 -6.78
CA LYS A 191 -81.63 5.78 -6.06
C LYS A 191 -82.45 6.67 -7.00
N LEU A 192 -81.84 7.25 -8.05
CA LEU A 192 -82.57 7.99 -9.06
C LEU A 192 -83.54 7.12 -9.87
N GLU A 193 -83.04 5.95 -10.32
CA GLU A 193 -83.89 4.97 -11.05
C GLU A 193 -85.04 4.48 -10.19
N GLU A 194 -84.84 4.25 -8.91
CA GLU A 194 -85.94 3.87 -7.94
C GLU A 194 -86.92 5.01 -7.75
N SER A 195 -86.54 6.27 -7.69
CA SER A 195 -87.38 7.42 -7.55
C SER A 195 -88.20 7.80 -8.81
N GLU A 196 -87.69 7.42 -10.03
CA GLU A 196 -88.45 7.58 -11.29
C GLU A 196 -89.53 6.51 -11.50
N ILE A 197 -89.43 5.36 -10.83
CA ILE A 197 -90.43 4.28 -10.88
C ILE A 197 -91.60 4.52 -9.91
N GLU A 198 -91.42 5.37 -8.87
CA GLU A 198 -92.46 5.73 -7.89
C GLU A 198 -93.32 6.91 -8.31
N LEU A 199 -93.02 7.56 -9.41
CA LEU A 199 -93.85 8.65 -10.00
C LEU A 199 -94.73 8.14 -11.17
#